data_6123a236f34bfbe22398887c4e287342
#
_entry.id   6123a236f34bfbe22398887c4e287342
#
_cell.length_a   1.000
_cell.length_b   1.000
_cell.length_c   1.000
_cell.angle_alpha   90.00
_cell.angle_beta   90.00
_cell.angle_gamma   90.00
#
_symmetry.space_group_name_H-M   'P 1'
#
loop_
_entity.id
_entity.type
_entity.pdbx_description
1 polymer ?
#
loop_
_entity_poly.entity_id
_entity_poly.type
_entity_poly.pdbx_seq_one_letter_code
_entity_poly.pdbx_strand_id
1 'polypeptide(L)'
;MVAEAGPQPYTDVATHLRDELRRAWLRVEYQIRLGWTKVPRSLGEEVSVGPEDMGNLFAAARGEPVGTDESGAPQILEQWLEAHRRIEGRIRATIDAGLTTPLVDLIRTFELTPRQWAALMFALLPEVDPNLVQAYRYLARDSSVKGLDGRLLAQLVYDTPQARSLMARDFSASAPLAKYRLLDTTGAPNESLMFRRIRALPRLVYLLDGNGLELDPELADYAELRHGEIGGAQFPLLTIERAAAALHSNEVVLAIQGQRGLGKKLLAEVGAAHWRKRTLVIDSKRLSSLPPPIQQVQVRALIRELLLLNAVPVFADVDDSVILSEDRDAMPAFFDMFLGDWTGPLALTINRERMPRLHQRPIVHLTLEVPDLGVRTILWQQTMRALTDADAAGLAGRFAIPGGVIVAAAHAAEAGRLPTTGAPTSGDLDHAVAAQLHQRISRLGKKLPTPYELDDLITDDDTRAALLEISAAARERRKIRDEFKLRGAAGISVLFSGHPGVGKSMSGTVLAKRLGLEIYEIDLSQVVSKWLGETEKNLSDVFDAAEPGHVVLLFNEADSLFGKRTSDVKSSNDRYANLETNYLLQRLERFNGLTILTTNLTGAIDQ
;
A
#
# COMPACT_ATOMS: atom_id res chain seq x y z
N MET A 1 39.44 44.79 10.17
CA MET A 1 38.90 43.74 9.30
C MET A 1 37.83 43.01 10.11
N VAL A 2 36.57 43.38 9.89
CA VAL A 2 35.44 42.64 10.44
C VAL A 2 35.40 41.37 9.59
N ALA A 3 35.56 40.20 10.20
CA ALA A 3 35.37 38.94 9.51
C ALA A 3 33.94 38.94 8.97
N GLU A 4 33.76 38.91 7.64
CA GLU A 4 32.44 38.69 7.03
C GLU A 4 31.91 37.40 7.60
N ALA A 5 30.87 37.50 8.41
CA ALA A 5 30.17 36.33 8.90
C ALA A 5 29.66 35.53 7.67
N GLY A 6 30.07 34.29 7.56
CA GLY A 6 29.68 33.44 6.45
C GLY A 6 28.16 33.38 6.30
N PRO A 7 27.64 32.87 5.17
CA PRO A 7 26.21 32.84 4.90
C PRO A 7 25.49 32.07 5.98
N GLN A 8 24.51 32.69 6.64
CA GLN A 8 23.71 32.03 7.70
C GLN A 8 22.75 31.00 7.09
N PRO A 9 22.61 29.82 7.70
CA PRO A 9 21.71 28.78 7.22
C PRO A 9 20.24 29.23 7.25
N TYR A 10 19.39 28.57 6.48
CA TYR A 10 17.94 28.70 6.58
C TYR A 10 17.44 27.91 7.78
N THR A 11 16.62 28.55 8.61
CA THR A 11 15.99 27.95 9.80
C THR A 11 14.49 27.73 9.60
N ASP A 12 13.89 28.39 8.61
CA ASP A 12 12.47 28.30 8.28
C ASP A 12 12.23 28.38 6.77
N VAL A 13 11.10 27.83 6.33
CA VAL A 13 10.70 27.80 4.92
C VAL A 13 10.32 29.19 4.39
N ALA A 14 9.72 30.04 5.22
CA ALA A 14 9.21 31.34 4.78
C ALA A 14 10.36 32.29 4.38
N THR A 15 11.46 32.27 5.13
CA THR A 15 12.67 33.04 4.79
C THR A 15 13.29 32.52 3.49
N HIS A 16 13.39 31.20 3.31
CA HIS A 16 13.93 30.61 2.08
C HIS A 16 13.04 30.97 0.88
N LEU A 17 11.74 30.79 1.01
CA LEU A 17 10.75 31.07 -0.04
C LEU A 17 10.78 32.56 -0.44
N ARG A 18 10.92 33.47 0.53
CA ARG A 18 11.03 34.90 0.26
C ARG A 18 12.29 35.24 -0.55
N ASP A 19 13.42 34.64 -0.20
CA ASP A 19 14.67 34.83 -0.94
C ASP A 19 14.55 34.29 -2.39
N GLU A 20 13.92 33.11 -2.57
CA GLU A 20 13.66 32.53 -3.90
C GLU A 20 12.72 33.41 -4.72
N LEU A 21 11.65 33.90 -4.11
CA LEU A 21 10.71 34.80 -4.76
C LEU A 21 11.40 36.08 -5.24
N ARG A 22 12.24 36.68 -4.37
CA ARG A 22 13.04 37.84 -4.74
C ARG A 22 13.99 37.54 -5.92
N ARG A 23 14.67 36.39 -5.90
CA ARG A 23 15.57 35.96 -6.98
C ARG A 23 14.81 35.79 -8.30
N ALA A 24 13.61 35.19 -8.24
CA ALA A 24 12.76 34.99 -9.41
C ALA A 24 12.30 36.34 -10.00
N TRP A 25 11.84 37.28 -9.18
CA TRP A 25 11.44 38.61 -9.61
C TRP A 25 12.61 39.39 -10.27
N LEU A 26 13.80 39.39 -9.70
CA LEU A 26 14.97 39.99 -10.30
C LEU A 26 15.30 39.40 -11.67
N ARG A 27 15.15 38.09 -11.82
CA ARG A 27 15.38 37.41 -13.10
C ARG A 27 14.36 37.79 -14.15
N VAL A 28 13.09 37.82 -13.80
CA VAL A 28 11.99 38.23 -14.66
C VAL A 28 12.19 39.70 -15.09
N GLU A 29 12.47 40.57 -14.14
CA GLU A 29 12.74 42.01 -14.40
C GLU A 29 13.89 42.18 -15.38
N TYR A 30 15.01 41.47 -15.13
CA TYR A 30 16.17 41.53 -16.04
C TYR A 30 15.78 41.16 -17.49
N GLN A 31 15.02 40.07 -17.67
CA GLN A 31 14.61 39.63 -19.00
C GLN A 31 13.66 40.65 -19.67
N ILE A 32 12.78 41.26 -18.93
CA ILE A 32 11.88 42.31 -19.44
C ILE A 32 12.68 43.52 -19.88
N ARG A 33 13.60 44.05 -19.02
CA ARG A 33 14.43 45.20 -19.35
C ARG A 33 15.38 44.93 -20.52
N LEU A 34 15.91 43.72 -20.62
CA LEU A 34 16.70 43.27 -21.77
C LEU A 34 15.88 43.26 -23.05
N GLY A 35 14.58 42.91 -22.97
CA GLY A 35 13.61 42.98 -24.07
C GLY A 35 13.38 44.43 -24.55
N TRP A 36 13.29 45.40 -23.66
CA TRP A 36 13.10 46.82 -24.01
C TRP A 36 14.26 47.40 -24.84
N THR A 37 15.49 46.92 -24.62
CA THR A 37 16.64 47.37 -25.42
C THR A 37 16.65 46.81 -26.84
N LYS A 38 15.88 45.78 -27.14
CA LYS A 38 15.88 45.06 -28.42
C LYS A 38 14.70 45.35 -29.32
N VAL A 39 13.66 46.06 -28.85
CA VAL A 39 12.40 46.28 -29.59
C VAL A 39 12.21 47.76 -29.87
N PRO A 40 11.99 48.18 -31.15
CA PRO A 40 11.58 49.54 -31.45
C PRO A 40 10.22 49.84 -30.78
N ARG A 41 10.07 51.05 -30.25
CA ARG A 41 8.91 51.56 -29.48
C ARG A 41 7.55 51.45 -30.21
N SER A 42 7.52 51.13 -31.50
CA SER A 42 6.31 51.09 -32.34
C SER A 42 5.51 49.78 -32.35
N LEU A 43 5.93 48.77 -31.60
CA LEU A 43 5.26 47.44 -31.57
C LEU A 43 4.51 47.14 -30.24
N GLY A 44 4.23 48.18 -29.42
CA GLY A 44 3.69 48.01 -28.07
C GLY A 44 2.18 48.02 -27.89
N GLU A 45 1.38 48.05 -29.00
CA GLU A 45 -0.07 48.28 -28.88
C GLU A 45 -0.92 47.03 -28.53
N GLU A 46 -0.37 45.82 -28.51
CA GLU A 46 -1.17 44.60 -28.24
C GLU A 46 -0.96 43.99 -26.82
N VAL A 47 -0.18 44.61 -25.94
CA VAL A 47 0.05 44.07 -24.61
C VAL A 47 -0.81 44.79 -23.59
N SER A 48 -1.68 44.06 -22.90
CA SER A 48 -2.59 44.60 -21.87
C SER A 48 -1.92 45.19 -20.63
N VAL A 49 -0.58 45.08 -20.51
CA VAL A 49 0.25 45.60 -19.41
C VAL A 49 1.40 46.38 -20.02
N GLY A 50 1.47 47.69 -19.75
CA GLY A 50 2.52 48.56 -20.27
C GLY A 50 3.85 48.45 -19.49
N PRO A 51 4.96 48.98 -20.06
CA PRO A 51 6.24 49.02 -19.35
C PRO A 51 6.19 49.73 -17.99
N GLU A 52 5.36 50.77 -17.86
CA GLU A 52 5.14 51.52 -16.63
C GLU A 52 4.47 50.70 -15.54
N ASP A 53 3.44 49.89 -15.93
CA ASP A 53 2.77 48.98 -15.01
C ASP A 53 3.73 47.91 -14.49
N MET A 54 4.65 47.43 -15.34
CA MET A 54 5.66 46.44 -14.94
C MET A 54 6.72 47.06 -14.04
N GLY A 55 7.12 48.33 -14.30
CA GLY A 55 8.02 49.10 -13.41
C GLY A 55 7.44 49.21 -12.00
N ASN A 56 6.18 49.56 -11.90
CA ASN A 56 5.45 49.63 -10.65
C ASN A 56 5.35 48.25 -9.92
N LEU A 57 5.15 47.19 -10.65
CA LEU A 57 5.06 45.83 -10.13
C LEU A 57 6.42 45.37 -9.57
N PHE A 58 7.55 45.72 -10.23
CA PHE A 58 8.89 45.41 -9.77
C PHE A 58 9.26 46.19 -8.51
N ALA A 59 8.93 47.49 -8.47
CA ALA A 59 9.16 48.34 -7.29
C ALA A 59 8.36 47.82 -6.09
N ALA A 60 7.10 47.45 -6.29
CA ALA A 60 6.26 46.87 -5.24
C ALA A 60 6.82 45.53 -4.72
N ALA A 61 7.28 44.64 -5.64
CA ALA A 61 7.87 43.34 -5.25
C ALA A 61 9.18 43.49 -4.44
N ARG A 62 9.91 44.60 -4.60
CA ARG A 62 11.12 44.91 -3.83
C ARG A 62 10.85 45.74 -2.59
N GLY A 63 9.61 46.22 -2.40
CA GLY A 63 9.27 47.15 -1.33
C GLY A 63 9.86 48.56 -1.55
N GLU A 64 10.11 48.96 -2.81
CA GLU A 64 10.65 50.22 -3.22
C GLU A 64 9.53 51.22 -3.62
N PRO A 65 9.74 52.54 -3.52
CA PRO A 65 8.79 53.50 -4.05
C PRO A 65 8.66 53.38 -5.57
N VAL A 66 7.45 53.47 -6.09
CA VAL A 66 7.13 53.35 -7.50
C VAL A 66 7.68 54.55 -8.27
N GLY A 67 8.56 54.31 -9.28
CA GLY A 67 9.14 55.34 -10.15
C GLY A 67 9.73 54.75 -11.44
N THR A 68 9.71 55.50 -12.54
CA THR A 68 10.17 55.08 -13.88
C THR A 68 11.66 55.31 -14.06
N ASP A 69 12.46 54.22 -14.12
CA ASP A 69 13.84 54.26 -14.62
C ASP A 69 14.01 53.26 -15.77
N GLU A 70 14.25 53.78 -16.99
CA GLU A 70 14.35 52.99 -18.22
C GLU A 70 15.71 52.32 -18.45
N SER A 71 16.72 52.64 -17.62
CA SER A 71 18.10 52.20 -17.81
C SER A 71 18.64 51.40 -16.63
N GLY A 72 18.46 50.11 -16.61
CA GLY A 72 18.92 49.36 -15.44
C GLY A 72 19.15 47.87 -15.60
N ALA A 73 19.10 47.33 -16.83
CA ALA A 73 19.28 45.87 -17.01
C ALA A 73 20.61 45.33 -16.44
N PRO A 74 21.78 46.00 -16.60
CA PRO A 74 23.04 45.53 -15.99
C PRO A 74 23.03 45.56 -14.47
N GLN A 75 22.42 46.57 -13.85
CA GLN A 75 22.30 46.67 -12.39
C GLN A 75 21.38 45.59 -11.82
N ILE A 76 20.28 45.32 -12.50
CA ILE A 76 19.38 44.20 -12.10
C ILE A 76 20.08 42.84 -12.24
N LEU A 77 20.89 42.65 -13.28
CA LEU A 77 21.68 41.42 -13.42
C LEU A 77 22.68 41.26 -12.25
N GLU A 78 23.36 42.34 -11.84
CA GLU A 78 24.28 42.31 -10.70
C GLU A 78 23.55 41.96 -9.40
N GLN A 79 22.40 42.59 -9.13
CA GLN A 79 21.56 42.26 -7.98
C GLN A 79 21.07 40.81 -8.01
N TRP A 80 20.69 40.30 -9.18
CA TRP A 80 20.31 38.92 -9.34
C TRP A 80 21.46 37.95 -9.06
N LEU A 81 22.67 38.23 -9.57
CA LEU A 81 23.87 37.43 -9.32
C LEU A 81 24.26 37.45 -7.84
N GLU A 82 24.12 38.56 -7.16
CA GLU A 82 24.35 38.65 -5.72
C GLU A 82 23.33 37.85 -4.92
N ALA A 83 22.03 38.00 -5.23
CA ALA A 83 20.96 37.20 -4.63
C ALA A 83 21.18 35.70 -4.87
N HIS A 84 21.56 35.31 -6.08
CA HIS A 84 21.84 33.92 -6.44
C HIS A 84 22.99 33.36 -5.60
N ARG A 85 24.14 34.06 -5.53
CA ARG A 85 25.29 33.64 -4.71
C ARG A 85 24.93 33.52 -3.23
N ARG A 86 24.15 34.47 -2.71
CA ARG A 86 23.71 34.49 -1.31
C ARG A 86 22.82 33.27 -1.01
N ILE A 87 21.84 32.98 -1.87
CA ILE A 87 20.91 31.83 -1.68
C ILE A 87 21.67 30.50 -1.76
N GLU A 88 22.54 30.34 -2.76
CA GLU A 88 23.38 29.15 -2.88
C GLU A 88 24.28 28.94 -1.66
N GLY A 89 24.89 30.02 -1.15
CA GLY A 89 25.68 29.98 0.08
C GLY A 89 24.84 29.56 1.31
N ARG A 90 23.63 30.10 1.44
CA ARG A 90 22.72 29.75 2.53
C ARG A 90 22.22 28.32 2.45
N ILE A 91 21.90 27.81 1.25
CA ILE A 91 21.53 26.41 1.03
C ILE A 91 22.67 25.49 1.48
N ARG A 92 23.91 25.76 1.06
CA ARG A 92 25.10 25.00 1.49
C ARG A 92 25.27 25.04 3.00
N ALA A 93 25.23 26.25 3.61
CA ALA A 93 25.33 26.38 5.05
C ALA A 93 24.25 25.62 5.81
N THR A 94 23.02 25.52 5.26
CA THR A 94 21.93 24.74 5.83
C THR A 94 22.25 23.24 5.80
N ILE A 95 22.77 22.76 4.67
CA ILE A 95 23.17 21.35 4.50
C ILE A 95 24.34 21.01 5.44
N ASP A 96 25.37 21.87 5.48
CA ASP A 96 26.57 21.67 6.30
C ASP A 96 26.26 21.70 7.80
N ALA A 97 25.27 22.50 8.20
CA ALA A 97 24.78 22.56 9.58
C ALA A 97 23.86 21.37 9.96
N GLY A 98 23.55 20.49 9.03
CA GLY A 98 22.61 19.36 9.25
C GLY A 98 21.17 19.81 9.51
N LEU A 99 20.83 21.06 9.15
CA LEU A 99 19.47 21.58 9.26
C LEU A 99 18.64 21.13 8.06
N THR A 100 17.32 21.02 8.25
CA THR A 100 16.37 20.63 7.22
C THR A 100 15.30 21.70 7.07
N THR A 101 14.99 22.06 5.82
CA THR A 101 13.82 22.85 5.45
C THR A 101 13.16 22.17 4.23
N PRO A 102 11.85 22.26 4.03
CA PRO A 102 11.18 21.60 2.92
C PRO A 102 11.82 21.84 1.56
N LEU A 103 12.28 23.07 1.29
CA LEU A 103 12.92 23.42 0.02
C LEU A 103 14.33 22.83 -0.12
N VAL A 104 15.14 22.83 0.95
CA VAL A 104 16.47 22.20 0.94
C VAL A 104 16.35 20.69 0.85
N ASP A 105 15.35 20.11 1.52
CA ASP A 105 15.07 18.67 1.45
C ASP A 105 14.68 18.24 0.04
N LEU A 106 13.90 19.05 -0.70
CA LEU A 106 13.60 18.79 -2.12
C LEU A 106 14.87 18.72 -2.97
N ILE A 107 15.77 19.71 -2.83
CA ILE A 107 17.03 19.75 -3.58
C ILE A 107 17.86 18.50 -3.29
N ARG A 108 18.00 18.14 -2.02
CA ARG A 108 18.83 17.04 -1.55
C ARG A 108 18.22 15.67 -1.91
N THR A 109 16.92 15.50 -1.67
CA THR A 109 16.23 14.21 -1.87
C THR A 109 16.19 13.82 -3.34
N PHE A 110 15.98 14.78 -4.23
CA PHE A 110 15.90 14.53 -5.67
C PHE A 110 17.19 14.90 -6.43
N GLU A 111 18.25 15.25 -5.73
CA GLU A 111 19.56 15.59 -6.31
C GLU A 111 19.45 16.63 -7.45
N LEU A 112 18.64 17.68 -7.23
CA LEU A 112 18.33 18.66 -8.24
C LEU A 112 19.54 19.53 -8.56
N THR A 113 19.87 19.63 -9.84
CA THR A 113 20.87 20.61 -10.31
C THR A 113 20.34 22.04 -10.13
N PRO A 114 21.23 23.06 -10.07
CA PRO A 114 20.76 24.45 -9.95
C PRO A 114 19.77 24.89 -11.04
N ARG A 115 19.88 24.37 -12.26
CA ARG A 115 18.93 24.65 -13.35
C ARG A 115 17.58 23.97 -13.13
N GLN A 116 17.59 22.71 -12.74
CA GLN A 116 16.36 21.97 -12.42
C GLN A 116 15.64 22.59 -11.24
N TRP A 117 16.40 23.03 -10.23
CA TRP A 117 15.85 23.77 -9.11
C TRP A 117 15.21 25.10 -9.55
N ALA A 118 15.92 25.89 -10.39
CA ALA A 118 15.35 27.11 -10.92
C ALA A 118 14.08 26.85 -11.75
N ALA A 119 14.06 25.81 -12.60
CA ALA A 119 12.88 25.43 -13.37
C ALA A 119 11.69 25.08 -12.46
N LEU A 120 11.96 24.33 -11.39
CA LEU A 120 10.95 23.99 -10.39
C LEU A 120 10.42 25.25 -9.68
N MET A 121 11.30 26.16 -9.27
CA MET A 121 10.91 27.40 -8.61
C MET A 121 10.06 28.30 -9.52
N PHE A 122 10.45 28.52 -10.79
CA PHE A 122 9.62 29.30 -11.73
C PHE A 122 8.25 28.70 -11.99
N ALA A 123 8.10 27.38 -11.87
CA ALA A 123 6.81 26.71 -11.98
C ALA A 123 5.98 26.77 -10.68
N LEU A 124 6.64 26.80 -9.50
CA LEU A 124 6.01 26.76 -8.17
C LEU A 124 5.62 28.15 -7.66
N LEU A 125 6.50 29.15 -7.85
CA LEU A 125 6.31 30.48 -7.29
C LEU A 125 5.04 31.23 -7.75
N PRO A 126 4.50 31.02 -8.95
CA PRO A 126 3.19 31.57 -9.33
C PRO A 126 2.02 31.12 -8.44
N GLU A 127 2.13 29.98 -7.78
CA GLU A 127 1.12 29.52 -6.81
C GLU A 127 1.22 30.30 -5.48
N VAL A 128 2.40 30.88 -5.20
CA VAL A 128 2.66 31.69 -4.00
C VAL A 128 2.41 33.18 -4.28
N ASP A 129 2.87 33.66 -5.43
CA ASP A 129 2.68 35.05 -5.88
C ASP A 129 2.06 35.09 -7.29
N PRO A 130 0.71 35.23 -7.39
CA PRO A 130 0.01 35.28 -8.68
C PRO A 130 0.44 36.42 -9.61
N ASN A 131 1.11 37.47 -9.09
CA ASN A 131 1.60 38.58 -9.89
C ASN A 131 2.69 38.13 -10.89
N LEU A 132 3.41 37.06 -10.58
CA LEU A 132 4.37 36.45 -11.52
C LEU A 132 3.68 36.02 -12.83
N VAL A 133 2.41 35.61 -12.81
CA VAL A 133 1.67 35.26 -14.02
C VAL A 133 1.48 36.48 -14.93
N GLN A 134 1.28 37.67 -14.37
CA GLN A 134 1.19 38.91 -15.16
C GLN A 134 2.54 39.22 -15.82
N ALA A 135 3.63 39.08 -15.08
CA ALA A 135 4.98 39.24 -15.61
C ALA A 135 5.30 38.21 -16.72
N TYR A 136 4.82 36.99 -16.60
CA TYR A 136 4.94 35.95 -17.64
C TYR A 136 4.17 36.31 -18.92
N ARG A 137 2.95 36.85 -18.79
CA ARG A 137 2.17 37.36 -19.93
C ARG A 137 2.91 38.47 -20.67
N TYR A 138 3.50 39.38 -19.92
CA TYR A 138 4.29 40.48 -20.49
C TYR A 138 5.52 39.94 -21.24
N LEU A 139 6.29 39.02 -20.63
CA LEU A 139 7.47 38.40 -21.24
C LEU A 139 7.10 37.61 -22.51
N ALA A 140 6.00 36.87 -22.46
CA ALA A 140 5.50 36.07 -23.58
C ALA A 140 4.91 36.93 -24.70
N ARG A 141 4.57 38.20 -24.43
CA ARG A 141 3.76 39.08 -25.30
C ARG A 141 2.44 38.44 -25.70
N ASP A 142 1.82 37.75 -24.75
CA ASP A 142 0.62 36.97 -24.97
C ASP A 142 -0.24 37.00 -23.70
N SER A 143 -1.38 37.70 -23.76
CA SER A 143 -2.32 37.83 -22.64
C SER A 143 -3.05 36.53 -22.31
N SER A 144 -3.03 35.55 -23.20
CA SER A 144 -3.68 34.23 -23.00
C SER A 144 -2.86 33.27 -22.13
N VAL A 145 -1.59 33.60 -21.85
CA VAL A 145 -0.68 32.79 -21.03
C VAL A 145 -1.23 32.66 -19.60
N LYS A 146 -1.39 31.43 -19.15
CA LYS A 146 -1.96 31.09 -17.84
C LYS A 146 -0.91 30.62 -16.82
N GLY A 147 0.38 30.68 -17.15
CA GLY A 147 1.49 30.24 -16.33
C GLY A 147 2.77 30.01 -17.13
N LEU A 148 3.69 29.24 -16.58
CA LEU A 148 4.96 28.94 -17.24
C LEU A 148 4.76 28.00 -18.43
N ASP A 149 5.37 28.32 -19.56
CA ASP A 149 5.54 27.41 -20.71
C ASP A 149 7.02 27.19 -21.02
N GLY A 150 7.32 26.29 -21.96
CA GLY A 150 8.70 25.99 -22.34
C GLY A 150 9.45 27.19 -22.94
N ARG A 151 8.77 28.12 -23.62
CA ARG A 151 9.40 29.33 -24.20
C ARG A 151 9.84 30.28 -23.09
N LEU A 152 8.97 30.53 -22.13
CA LEU A 152 9.28 31.35 -20.95
C LEU A 152 10.39 30.73 -20.12
N LEU A 153 10.30 29.42 -19.90
CA LEU A 153 11.35 28.70 -19.17
C LEU A 153 12.70 28.79 -19.88
N ALA A 154 12.72 28.69 -21.23
CA ALA A 154 13.92 28.86 -22.03
C ALA A 154 14.53 30.28 -21.88
N GLN A 155 13.70 31.30 -21.75
CA GLN A 155 14.17 32.67 -21.51
C GLN A 155 14.68 32.89 -20.08
N LEU A 156 14.01 32.31 -19.08
CA LEU A 156 14.30 32.56 -17.68
C LEU A 156 15.48 31.72 -17.15
N VAL A 157 15.60 30.47 -17.60
CA VAL A 157 16.57 29.50 -17.06
C VAL A 157 17.59 29.03 -18.11
N TYR A 158 17.18 28.88 -19.37
CA TYR A 158 17.99 28.34 -20.46
C TYR A 158 18.25 29.40 -21.54
N ASP A 159 18.70 30.59 -21.13
CA ASP A 159 18.78 31.78 -21.98
C ASP A 159 19.94 31.76 -22.98
N THR A 160 20.90 30.84 -22.84
CA THR A 160 22.01 30.67 -23.81
C THR A 160 21.73 29.45 -24.74
N PRO A 161 22.30 29.44 -25.97
CA PRO A 161 22.18 28.30 -26.87
C PRO A 161 22.64 26.97 -26.24
N GLN A 162 23.74 27.02 -25.48
CA GLN A 162 24.27 25.85 -24.76
C GLN A 162 23.33 25.40 -23.66
N ALA A 163 22.73 26.32 -22.89
CA ALA A 163 21.76 25.99 -21.86
C ALA A 163 20.49 25.39 -22.48
N ARG A 164 20.01 25.90 -23.64
CA ARG A 164 18.82 25.36 -24.33
C ARG A 164 18.97 23.91 -24.75
N SER A 165 20.17 23.49 -25.16
CA SER A 165 20.43 22.07 -25.47
C SER A 165 20.29 21.16 -24.25
N LEU A 166 20.50 21.68 -23.04
CA LEU A 166 20.36 20.95 -21.79
C LEU A 166 18.90 20.85 -21.30
N MET A 167 18.02 21.74 -21.76
CA MET A 167 16.62 21.73 -21.38
C MET A 167 15.93 20.40 -21.73
N ALA A 168 16.18 19.86 -22.94
CA ALA A 168 15.64 18.56 -23.34
C ALA A 168 16.11 17.43 -22.43
N ARG A 169 17.37 17.50 -21.95
CA ARG A 169 17.93 16.52 -21.01
C ARG A 169 17.31 16.66 -19.62
N ASP A 170 17.16 17.88 -19.11
CA ASP A 170 16.62 18.16 -17.78
C ASP A 170 15.13 17.80 -17.66
N PHE A 171 14.43 17.70 -18.80
CA PHE A 171 13.01 17.25 -18.92
C PHE A 171 12.85 15.85 -19.53
N SER A 172 13.94 15.11 -19.71
CA SER A 172 13.85 13.72 -20.16
C SER A 172 13.14 12.83 -19.12
N ALA A 173 12.58 11.70 -19.57
CA ALA A 173 11.84 10.78 -18.69
C ALA A 173 12.68 10.24 -17.51
N SER A 174 14.02 10.21 -17.65
CA SER A 174 14.97 9.79 -16.62
C SER A 174 15.44 10.93 -15.71
N ALA A 175 15.19 12.19 -16.08
CA ALA A 175 15.59 13.33 -15.27
C ALA A 175 14.67 13.52 -14.05
N PRO A 176 15.19 13.98 -12.90
CA PRO A 176 14.43 14.07 -11.65
C PRO A 176 13.09 14.81 -11.77
N LEU A 177 13.00 15.88 -12.54
CA LEU A 177 11.77 16.67 -12.70
C LEU A 177 10.61 15.83 -13.28
N ALA A 178 10.90 14.97 -14.26
CA ALA A 178 9.91 14.10 -14.89
C ALA A 178 9.82 12.72 -14.19
N LYS A 179 10.97 12.15 -13.80
CA LYS A 179 11.05 10.84 -13.14
C LYS A 179 10.20 10.80 -11.88
N TYR A 180 10.30 11.81 -11.04
CA TYR A 180 9.57 11.90 -9.77
C TYR A 180 8.29 12.75 -9.86
N ARG A 181 7.88 13.13 -11.07
CA ARG A 181 6.73 14.01 -11.26
C ARG A 181 6.79 15.26 -10.37
N LEU A 182 7.91 15.94 -10.33
CA LEU A 182 8.00 17.22 -9.62
C LEU A 182 7.37 18.35 -10.42
N LEU A 183 7.42 18.24 -11.74
CA LEU A 183 6.73 19.11 -12.69
C LEU A 183 5.80 18.29 -13.58
N ASP A 184 4.66 18.87 -13.88
CA ASP A 184 3.71 18.34 -14.86
C ASP A 184 3.81 19.15 -16.15
N THR A 185 3.93 18.44 -17.28
CA THR A 185 4.00 19.07 -18.60
C THR A 185 2.76 18.69 -19.40
N THR A 186 1.88 19.66 -19.62
CA THR A 186 0.63 19.45 -20.36
C THR A 186 0.71 20.00 -21.77
N GLY A 187 0.28 19.21 -22.75
CA GLY A 187 0.29 19.54 -24.17
C GLY A 187 -0.01 18.30 -25.01
N ALA A 188 -0.12 18.45 -26.34
CA ALA A 188 -0.31 17.31 -27.22
C ALA A 188 0.90 16.36 -27.17
N PRO A 189 0.73 15.03 -27.35
CA PRO A 189 1.81 14.05 -27.24
C PRO A 189 3.03 14.35 -28.12
N ASN A 190 2.80 14.92 -29.33
CA ASN A 190 3.84 15.27 -30.29
C ASN A 190 4.22 16.77 -30.27
N GLU A 191 3.71 17.52 -29.29
CA GLU A 191 4.00 18.94 -29.17
C GLU A 191 5.42 19.13 -28.62
N SER A 192 6.16 20.10 -29.18
CA SER A 192 7.47 20.47 -28.67
C SER A 192 7.38 20.95 -27.23
N LEU A 193 8.37 20.59 -26.40
CA LEU A 193 8.47 21.06 -25.01
C LEU A 193 8.35 22.58 -24.89
N MET A 194 8.80 23.32 -25.91
CA MET A 194 8.72 24.80 -25.96
C MET A 194 7.30 25.34 -25.83
N PHE A 195 6.30 24.60 -26.31
CA PHE A 195 4.90 25.05 -26.30
C PHE A 195 4.07 24.38 -25.20
N ARG A 196 4.62 23.36 -24.53
CA ARG A 196 3.95 22.71 -23.42
C ARG A 196 3.88 23.61 -22.20
N ARG A 197 2.73 23.57 -21.53
CA ARG A 197 2.57 24.22 -20.24
C ARG A 197 3.31 23.41 -19.17
N ILE A 198 4.05 24.12 -18.30
CA ILE A 198 4.83 23.54 -17.21
C ILE A 198 4.23 24.02 -15.90
N ARG A 199 3.87 23.09 -15.01
CA ARG A 199 3.29 23.43 -13.70
C ARG A 199 3.96 22.63 -12.60
N ALA A 200 4.13 23.23 -11.44
CA ALA A 200 4.42 22.49 -10.21
C ALA A 200 3.18 21.68 -9.80
N LEU A 201 3.40 20.51 -9.22
CA LEU A 201 2.31 19.73 -8.67
C LEU A 201 1.75 20.38 -7.40
N PRO A 202 0.42 20.32 -7.17
CA PRO A 202 -0.20 20.82 -5.93
C PRO A 202 0.47 20.26 -4.67
N ARG A 203 0.94 19.03 -4.74
CA ARG A 203 1.69 18.37 -3.65
C ARG A 203 2.89 19.18 -3.15
N LEU A 204 3.61 19.85 -4.05
CA LEU A 204 4.77 20.68 -3.68
C LEU A 204 4.34 21.98 -2.99
N VAL A 205 3.16 22.53 -3.32
CA VAL A 205 2.58 23.68 -2.62
C VAL A 205 2.25 23.30 -1.18
N TYR A 206 1.64 22.12 -0.96
CA TYR A 206 1.34 21.63 0.40
C TYR A 206 2.59 21.44 1.27
N LEU A 207 3.74 21.10 0.66
CA LEU A 207 5.01 21.04 1.39
C LEU A 207 5.42 22.40 1.98
N LEU A 208 5.07 23.50 1.31
CA LEU A 208 5.40 24.86 1.77
C LEU A 208 4.55 25.29 2.96
N ASP A 209 3.34 24.75 3.10
CA ASP A 209 2.40 25.07 4.19
C ASP A 209 2.66 24.25 5.48
N GLY A 210 3.73 23.47 5.52
CA GLY A 210 4.06 22.63 6.68
C GLY A 210 3.32 21.28 6.73
N ASN A 211 2.43 20.99 5.77
CA ASN A 211 1.69 19.72 5.65
C ASN A 211 2.51 18.63 4.92
N GLY A 212 3.81 18.79 4.88
CA GLY A 212 4.73 17.91 4.17
C GLY A 212 4.80 16.47 4.68
N LEU A 213 4.24 16.22 5.87
CA LEU A 213 4.26 14.91 6.52
C LEU A 213 3.05 14.03 6.18
N GLU A 214 2.07 14.54 5.45
CA GLU A 214 0.90 13.80 5.00
C GLU A 214 1.14 13.17 3.63
N LEU A 215 0.41 12.11 3.31
CA LEU A 215 0.44 11.47 2.00
C LEU A 215 -0.26 12.35 0.96
N ASP A 216 0.26 12.35 -0.27
CA ASP A 216 -0.41 12.97 -1.41
C ASP A 216 -1.85 12.40 -1.56
N PRO A 217 -2.89 13.25 -1.55
CA PRO A 217 -4.28 12.81 -1.74
C PRO A 217 -4.51 11.98 -3.01
N GLU A 218 -3.74 12.19 -4.07
CA GLU A 218 -3.83 11.37 -5.30
C GLU A 218 -3.54 9.89 -5.05
N LEU A 219 -2.83 9.55 -3.99
CA LEU A 219 -2.45 8.18 -3.64
C LEU A 219 -3.34 7.54 -2.57
N ALA A 220 -4.26 8.29 -1.95
CA ALA A 220 -5.07 7.82 -0.83
C ALA A 220 -5.90 6.55 -1.16
N ASP A 221 -6.29 6.37 -2.42
CA ASP A 221 -7.02 5.18 -2.87
C ASP A 221 -6.14 3.93 -2.96
N TYR A 222 -4.82 4.07 -3.05
CA TYR A 222 -3.88 2.98 -3.32
C TYR A 222 -2.87 2.75 -2.22
N ALA A 223 -2.66 3.74 -1.34
CA ALA A 223 -1.62 3.69 -0.33
C ALA A 223 -2.05 4.35 0.97
N GLU A 224 -1.49 3.89 2.06
CA GLU A 224 -1.72 4.39 3.41
C GLU A 224 -0.38 4.59 4.11
N LEU A 225 -0.15 5.81 4.62
CA LEU A 225 1.03 6.11 5.43
C LEU A 225 0.80 5.66 6.87
N ARG A 226 1.69 4.83 7.39
CA ARG A 226 1.61 4.31 8.74
C ARG A 226 2.88 4.58 9.53
N HIS A 227 2.70 4.69 10.85
CA HIS A 227 3.76 4.86 11.82
C HIS A 227 3.76 3.65 12.75
N GLY A 228 4.84 2.88 12.74
CA GLY A 228 5.00 1.77 13.66
C GLY A 228 5.47 2.25 15.04
N GLU A 229 4.87 1.72 16.09
CA GLU A 229 5.37 1.85 17.46
C GLU A 229 6.10 0.58 17.87
N ILE A 230 7.32 0.72 18.40
CA ILE A 230 8.17 -0.43 18.78
C ILE A 230 7.58 -1.18 19.98
N GLY A 231 6.78 -0.52 20.82
CA GLY A 231 6.34 -1.05 22.13
C GLY A 231 5.03 -1.85 22.17
N GLY A 232 4.24 -1.89 21.09
CA GLY A 232 2.89 -2.49 21.09
C GLY A 232 2.76 -3.85 20.42
N ALA A 233 3.75 -4.27 19.66
CA ALA A 233 3.67 -5.46 18.83
C ALA A 233 4.14 -6.73 19.57
N GLN A 234 3.31 -7.76 19.58
CA GLN A 234 3.60 -9.05 20.24
C GLN A 234 4.21 -10.05 19.22
N PHE A 235 5.42 -9.72 18.73
CA PHE A 235 6.23 -10.64 17.93
C PHE A 235 7.45 -11.11 18.71
N PRO A 236 7.98 -12.31 18.43
CA PRO A 236 9.27 -12.73 18.98
C PRO A 236 10.37 -11.71 18.61
N LEU A 237 11.22 -11.33 19.56
CA LEU A 237 12.27 -10.32 19.37
C LEU A 237 13.14 -10.62 18.15
N LEU A 238 13.56 -11.87 18.00
CA LEU A 238 14.36 -12.31 16.85
C LEU A 238 13.65 -12.06 15.49
N THR A 239 12.32 -12.18 15.46
CA THR A 239 11.53 -11.91 14.24
C THR A 239 11.54 -10.43 13.91
N ILE A 240 11.41 -9.57 14.93
CA ILE A 240 11.50 -8.10 14.77
C ILE A 240 12.91 -7.70 14.30
N GLU A 241 13.95 -8.23 14.92
CA GLU A 241 15.36 -7.96 14.58
C GLU A 241 15.66 -8.37 13.12
N ARG A 242 15.19 -9.54 12.70
CA ARG A 242 15.36 -10.00 11.32
C ARG A 242 14.61 -9.11 10.31
N ALA A 243 13.39 -8.68 10.64
CA ALA A 243 12.63 -7.75 9.81
C ALA A 243 13.34 -6.39 9.73
N ALA A 244 13.81 -5.86 10.86
CA ALA A 244 14.54 -4.60 10.93
C ALA A 244 15.86 -4.67 10.14
N ALA A 245 16.62 -5.75 10.25
CA ALA A 245 17.86 -5.95 9.50
C ALA A 245 17.61 -6.00 7.98
N ALA A 246 16.57 -6.72 7.53
CA ALA A 246 16.20 -6.77 6.13
C ALA A 246 15.76 -5.39 5.60
N LEU A 247 15.02 -4.60 6.40
CA LEU A 247 14.57 -3.25 6.02
C LEU A 247 15.65 -2.17 6.18
N HIS A 248 16.82 -2.50 6.70
CA HIS A 248 17.99 -1.64 6.66
C HIS A 248 18.78 -1.80 5.36
N SER A 249 18.76 -2.99 4.79
CA SER A 249 19.48 -3.30 3.55
C SER A 249 18.70 -2.85 2.32
N ASN A 250 19.40 -2.20 1.40
CA ASN A 250 18.85 -1.84 0.08
C ASN A 250 18.96 -3.01 -0.93
N GLU A 251 19.65 -4.09 -0.58
CA GLU A 251 19.96 -5.18 -1.50
C GLU A 251 18.95 -6.32 -1.47
N VAL A 252 18.12 -6.39 -0.43
CA VAL A 252 17.18 -7.49 -0.23
C VAL A 252 15.74 -7.00 -0.22
N VAL A 253 14.83 -7.96 -0.43
CA VAL A 253 13.38 -7.78 -0.27
C VAL A 253 12.94 -8.57 0.95
N LEU A 254 12.22 -7.93 1.87
CA LEU A 254 11.59 -8.61 2.98
C LEU A 254 10.24 -9.19 2.54
N ALA A 255 10.11 -10.52 2.48
CA ALA A 255 8.86 -11.18 2.22
C ALA A 255 8.28 -11.75 3.51
N ILE A 256 7.11 -11.27 3.93
CA ILE A 256 6.41 -11.70 5.13
C ILE A 256 5.19 -12.54 4.72
N GLN A 257 5.26 -13.82 5.00
CA GLN A 257 4.24 -14.80 4.65
C GLN A 257 3.40 -15.20 5.87
N GLY A 258 2.13 -15.49 5.66
CA GLY A 258 1.23 -16.03 6.67
C GLY A 258 -0.24 -15.66 6.41
N GLN A 259 -1.14 -16.30 7.14
CA GLN A 259 -2.59 -16.06 7.04
C GLN A 259 -2.96 -14.59 7.25
N ARG A 260 -4.12 -14.21 6.75
CA ARG A 260 -4.67 -12.86 6.97
C ARG A 260 -4.94 -12.62 8.45
N GLY A 261 -4.52 -11.45 8.96
CA GLY A 261 -4.70 -11.06 10.35
C GLY A 261 -3.52 -11.39 11.27
N LEU A 262 -2.45 -12.03 10.78
CA LEU A 262 -1.25 -12.33 11.59
C LEU A 262 -0.36 -11.11 11.87
N GLY A 263 -0.71 -9.92 11.36
CA GLY A 263 0.07 -8.71 11.62
C GLY A 263 1.26 -8.52 10.68
N LYS A 264 1.25 -9.09 9.47
CA LYS A 264 2.36 -8.96 8.48
C LYS A 264 2.76 -7.51 8.22
N LYS A 265 1.76 -6.63 8.00
CA LYS A 265 1.98 -5.19 7.81
C LYS A 265 2.57 -4.57 9.06
N LEU A 266 2.04 -4.90 10.24
CA LEU A 266 2.54 -4.43 11.53
C LEU A 266 4.00 -4.86 11.78
N LEU A 267 4.40 -6.07 11.40
CA LEU A 267 5.80 -6.50 11.52
C LEU A 267 6.73 -5.64 10.64
N ALA A 268 6.31 -5.32 9.41
CA ALA A 268 7.06 -4.41 8.55
C ALA A 268 7.12 -2.99 9.14
N GLU A 269 6.03 -2.49 9.72
CA GLU A 269 5.96 -1.20 10.40
C GLU A 269 6.92 -1.12 11.58
N VAL A 270 6.90 -2.13 12.46
CA VAL A 270 7.81 -2.22 13.62
C VAL A 270 9.26 -2.33 13.17
N GLY A 271 9.55 -3.15 12.15
CA GLY A 271 10.89 -3.27 11.57
C GLY A 271 11.41 -1.96 10.99
N ALA A 272 10.55 -1.18 10.30
CA ALA A 272 10.91 0.13 9.76
C ALA A 272 11.09 1.19 10.86
N ALA A 273 10.23 1.16 11.90
CA ALA A 273 10.29 2.07 13.04
C ALA A 273 11.62 1.94 13.82
N HIS A 274 12.24 0.76 13.84
CA HIS A 274 13.58 0.55 14.40
C HIS A 274 14.64 1.49 13.80
N TRP A 275 14.45 1.86 12.53
CA TRP A 275 15.30 2.81 11.79
C TRP A 275 14.70 4.21 11.68
N ARG A 276 13.69 4.53 12.49
CA ARG A 276 12.95 5.81 12.47
C ARG A 276 12.35 6.11 11.09
N LYS A 277 12.00 5.08 10.33
CA LYS A 277 11.31 5.19 9.05
C LYS A 277 9.83 4.91 9.22
N ARG A 278 9.03 5.60 8.44
CA ARG A 278 7.60 5.31 8.28
C ARG A 278 7.41 4.17 7.30
N THR A 279 6.21 3.65 7.19
CA THR A 279 5.86 2.70 6.14
C THR A 279 4.73 3.26 5.27
N LEU A 280 4.87 3.06 3.97
CA LEU A 280 3.81 3.32 3.00
C LEU A 280 3.25 1.97 2.57
N VAL A 281 2.07 1.63 3.09
CA VAL A 281 1.39 0.38 2.76
C VAL A 281 0.63 0.56 1.44
N ILE A 282 1.00 -0.20 0.42
CA ILE A 282 0.50 -0.09 -0.95
C ILE A 282 -0.42 -1.27 -1.25
N ASP A 283 -1.65 -0.99 -1.70
CA ASP A 283 -2.61 -1.99 -2.15
C ASP A 283 -2.23 -2.49 -3.55
N SER A 284 -1.54 -3.62 -3.60
CA SER A 284 -1.04 -4.22 -4.85
C SER A 284 -2.16 -4.56 -5.82
N LYS A 285 -3.33 -5.00 -5.32
CA LYS A 285 -4.49 -5.39 -6.14
C LYS A 285 -5.09 -4.17 -6.83
N ARG A 286 -5.34 -3.09 -6.09
CA ARG A 286 -5.89 -1.85 -6.65
C ARG A 286 -4.94 -1.25 -7.68
N LEU A 287 -3.65 -1.21 -7.39
CA LEU A 287 -2.65 -0.69 -8.32
C LEU A 287 -2.57 -1.54 -9.60
N SER A 288 -2.65 -2.88 -9.50
CA SER A 288 -2.65 -3.80 -10.65
C SER A 288 -3.88 -3.65 -11.54
N SER A 289 -5.03 -3.20 -11.00
CA SER A 289 -6.26 -3.03 -11.76
C SER A 289 -6.29 -1.77 -12.64
N LEU A 290 -5.31 -0.87 -12.48
CA LEU A 290 -5.24 0.35 -13.27
C LEU A 290 -4.72 0.09 -14.69
N PRO A 291 -5.15 0.89 -15.69
CA PRO A 291 -4.55 0.86 -17.03
C PRO A 291 -3.04 1.18 -16.99
N PRO A 292 -2.19 0.53 -17.83
CA PRO A 292 -0.74 0.67 -17.79
C PRO A 292 -0.21 2.12 -17.79
N PRO A 293 -0.77 3.08 -18.57
CA PRO A 293 -0.31 4.48 -18.52
C PRO A 293 -0.56 5.14 -17.16
N ILE A 294 -1.69 4.81 -16.50
CA ILE A 294 -2.02 5.32 -15.17
C ILE A 294 -1.13 4.65 -14.11
N GLN A 295 -0.88 3.34 -14.22
CA GLN A 295 0.06 2.64 -13.33
C GLN A 295 1.43 3.32 -13.33
N GLN A 296 1.97 3.66 -14.50
CA GLN A 296 3.27 4.34 -14.60
C GLN A 296 3.27 5.69 -13.87
N VAL A 297 2.20 6.46 -14.01
CA VAL A 297 2.03 7.74 -13.32
C VAL A 297 2.00 7.54 -11.81
N GLN A 298 1.22 6.56 -11.32
CA GLN A 298 1.08 6.28 -9.89
C GLN A 298 2.36 5.70 -9.27
N VAL A 299 3.08 4.84 -9.99
CA VAL A 299 4.37 4.31 -9.52
C VAL A 299 5.38 5.45 -9.30
N ARG A 300 5.47 6.40 -10.21
CA ARG A 300 6.34 7.58 -10.06
C ARG A 300 5.93 8.47 -8.87
N ALA A 301 4.62 8.65 -8.68
CA ALA A 301 4.10 9.39 -7.53
C ALA A 301 4.40 8.66 -6.21
N LEU A 302 4.25 7.33 -6.16
CA LEU A 302 4.62 6.52 -5.00
C LEU A 302 6.11 6.67 -4.64
N ILE A 303 7.00 6.58 -5.63
CA ILE A 303 8.45 6.75 -5.40
C ILE A 303 8.75 8.14 -4.87
N ARG A 304 8.13 9.19 -5.42
CA ARG A 304 8.25 10.56 -4.89
C ARG A 304 7.85 10.63 -3.42
N GLU A 305 6.68 10.10 -3.04
CA GLU A 305 6.20 10.15 -1.66
C GLU A 305 7.08 9.34 -0.70
N LEU A 306 7.55 8.16 -1.14
CA LEU A 306 8.50 7.35 -0.35
C LEU A 306 9.78 8.14 0.00
N LEU A 307 10.30 8.88 -0.97
CA LEU A 307 11.48 9.72 -0.78
C LEU A 307 11.17 10.93 0.12
N LEU A 308 10.08 11.66 -0.13
CA LEU A 308 9.68 12.84 0.65
C LEU A 308 9.36 12.50 2.10
N LEU A 309 8.70 11.37 2.33
CA LEU A 309 8.24 10.96 3.67
C LEU A 309 9.27 10.11 4.41
N ASN A 310 10.42 9.80 3.80
CA ASN A 310 11.41 8.84 4.31
C ASN A 310 10.75 7.53 4.72
N ALA A 311 9.91 6.99 3.84
CA ALA A 311 9.10 5.82 4.12
C ALA A 311 9.62 4.56 3.40
N VAL A 312 9.33 3.39 4.00
CA VAL A 312 9.59 2.07 3.40
C VAL A 312 8.31 1.58 2.72
N PRO A 313 8.33 1.20 1.43
CA PRO A 313 7.19 0.61 0.78
C PRO A 313 6.88 -0.79 1.32
N VAL A 314 5.60 -1.04 1.59
CA VAL A 314 5.06 -2.34 1.99
C VAL A 314 3.98 -2.71 0.99
N PHE A 315 4.29 -3.54 0.01
CA PHE A 315 3.31 -4.04 -0.94
C PHE A 315 2.43 -5.11 -0.28
N ALA A 316 1.17 -4.77 -0.10
CA ALA A 316 0.24 -5.61 0.64
C ALA A 316 -0.37 -6.68 -0.27
N ASP A 317 -0.41 -7.91 0.25
CA ASP A 317 -1.14 -9.05 -0.33
C ASP A 317 -0.82 -9.22 -1.83
N VAL A 318 0.48 -9.27 -2.17
CA VAL A 318 0.99 -9.29 -3.55
C VAL A 318 0.45 -10.48 -4.34
N ASP A 319 0.27 -11.62 -3.69
CA ASP A 319 -0.29 -12.83 -4.26
C ASP A 319 -1.75 -12.67 -4.73
N ASP A 320 -2.49 -11.70 -4.21
CA ASP A 320 -3.84 -11.36 -4.68
C ASP A 320 -3.83 -10.63 -6.05
N SER A 321 -2.74 -9.96 -6.38
CA SER A 321 -2.57 -9.25 -7.66
C SER A 321 -2.05 -10.16 -8.78
N VAL A 322 -1.31 -11.21 -8.44
CA VAL A 322 -0.75 -12.20 -9.40
C VAL A 322 -1.84 -13.04 -10.07
N ILE A 323 -3.00 -13.19 -9.44
CA ILE A 323 -4.13 -13.97 -9.99
C ILE A 323 -4.62 -13.42 -11.33
N LEU A 324 -4.38 -12.15 -11.61
CA LEU A 324 -4.82 -11.47 -12.83
C LEU A 324 -3.84 -11.68 -14.01
N SER A 325 -2.70 -12.34 -13.80
CA SER A 325 -1.71 -12.60 -14.84
C SER A 325 -1.82 -14.04 -15.40
N GLU A 326 -1.51 -14.22 -16.69
CA GLU A 326 -1.44 -15.53 -17.32
C GLU A 326 -0.32 -16.41 -16.72
N ASP A 327 0.78 -15.81 -16.27
CA ASP A 327 1.85 -16.48 -15.51
C ASP A 327 1.62 -16.30 -14.00
N ARG A 328 1.19 -17.37 -13.35
CA ARG A 328 0.86 -17.41 -11.91
C ARG A 328 2.02 -17.13 -10.97
N ASP A 329 3.24 -17.16 -11.46
CA ASP A 329 4.45 -16.94 -10.68
C ASP A 329 5.08 -15.56 -10.98
N ALA A 330 4.57 -14.84 -11.99
CA ALA A 330 5.11 -13.53 -12.36
C ALA A 330 4.59 -12.41 -11.46
N MET A 331 5.46 -11.51 -11.07
CA MET A 331 5.05 -10.27 -10.40
C MET A 331 4.27 -9.38 -11.36
N PRO A 332 3.33 -8.55 -10.84
CA PRO A 332 2.62 -7.58 -11.67
C PRO A 332 3.60 -6.63 -12.39
N ALA A 333 3.26 -6.22 -13.63
CA ALA A 333 4.13 -5.37 -14.45
C ALA A 333 4.52 -4.03 -13.78
N PHE A 334 3.65 -3.47 -12.94
CA PHE A 334 3.97 -2.24 -12.20
C PHE A 334 5.14 -2.44 -11.22
N PHE A 335 5.34 -3.67 -10.74
CA PHE A 335 6.39 -3.98 -9.78
C PHE A 335 7.78 -3.92 -10.42
N ASP A 336 7.91 -4.39 -11.66
CA ASP A 336 9.16 -4.26 -12.42
C ASP A 336 9.48 -2.79 -12.70
N MET A 337 8.47 -1.98 -13.04
CA MET A 337 8.64 -0.52 -13.17
C MET A 337 9.09 0.12 -11.86
N PHE A 338 8.47 -0.30 -10.74
CA PHE A 338 8.84 0.20 -9.41
C PHE A 338 10.28 -0.15 -9.06
N LEU A 339 10.68 -1.42 -9.21
CA LEU A 339 12.04 -1.88 -8.91
C LEU A 339 13.11 -1.28 -9.84
N GLY A 340 12.74 -0.91 -11.05
CA GLY A 340 13.63 -0.22 -11.98
C GLY A 340 14.06 1.17 -11.48
N ASP A 341 13.20 1.82 -10.71
CA ASP A 341 13.43 3.18 -10.21
C ASP A 341 13.66 3.26 -8.69
N TRP A 342 13.32 2.21 -7.93
CA TRP A 342 13.46 2.16 -6.48
C TRP A 342 14.66 1.31 -6.04
N THR A 343 15.64 1.94 -5.41
CA THR A 343 16.85 1.28 -4.89
C THR A 343 16.84 1.08 -3.37
N GLY A 344 15.81 1.60 -2.68
CA GLY A 344 15.70 1.51 -1.22
C GLY A 344 15.18 0.14 -0.74
N PRO A 345 15.07 -0.03 0.60
CA PRO A 345 14.48 -1.22 1.19
C PRO A 345 12.99 -1.35 0.85
N LEU A 346 12.47 -2.56 0.84
CA LEU A 346 11.05 -2.81 0.62
C LEU A 346 10.57 -4.09 1.30
N ALA A 347 9.28 -4.16 1.62
CA ALA A 347 8.61 -5.34 2.12
C ALA A 347 7.44 -5.76 1.23
N LEU A 348 7.19 -7.07 1.20
CA LEU A 348 6.03 -7.70 0.57
C LEU A 348 5.25 -8.48 1.63
N THR A 349 3.93 -8.47 1.57
CA THR A 349 3.11 -9.39 2.35
C THR A 349 2.41 -10.39 1.45
N ILE A 350 2.41 -11.66 1.87
CA ILE A 350 1.94 -12.80 1.11
C ILE A 350 1.01 -13.63 2.00
N ASN A 351 -0.16 -14.02 1.48
CA ASN A 351 -1.14 -14.81 2.23
C ASN A 351 -1.02 -16.31 1.95
N ARG A 352 -0.48 -16.69 0.80
CA ARG A 352 -0.41 -18.08 0.32
C ARG A 352 0.95 -18.71 0.60
N GLU A 353 1.02 -20.04 0.45
CA GLU A 353 2.28 -20.77 0.56
C GLU A 353 3.21 -20.53 -0.64
N ARG A 354 2.65 -20.14 -1.78
CA ARG A 354 3.41 -19.94 -3.01
C ARG A 354 3.87 -18.49 -3.15
N MET A 355 5.16 -18.31 -3.31
CA MET A 355 5.79 -17.00 -3.44
C MET A 355 5.96 -16.63 -4.91
N PRO A 356 5.59 -15.40 -5.32
CA PRO A 356 5.88 -14.89 -6.65
C PRO A 356 7.39 -14.84 -6.92
N ARG A 357 7.80 -15.06 -8.16
CA ARG A 357 9.22 -15.03 -8.56
C ARG A 357 9.71 -13.58 -8.63
N LEU A 358 10.71 -13.27 -7.85
CA LEU A 358 11.46 -12.02 -7.91
C LEU A 358 12.84 -12.31 -8.52
N HIS A 359 13.14 -11.70 -9.66
CA HIS A 359 14.39 -11.94 -10.36
C HIS A 359 15.50 -10.93 -10.04
N GLN A 360 15.16 -9.80 -9.44
CA GLN A 360 16.07 -8.65 -9.34
C GLN A 360 16.83 -8.54 -8.01
N ARG A 361 16.28 -9.05 -6.91
CA ARG A 361 16.90 -8.95 -5.58
C ARG A 361 16.71 -10.23 -4.78
N PRO A 362 17.68 -10.62 -3.94
CA PRO A 362 17.51 -11.72 -2.99
C PRO A 362 16.40 -11.42 -1.98
N ILE A 363 15.78 -12.49 -1.49
CA ILE A 363 14.62 -12.42 -0.61
C ILE A 363 14.98 -12.91 0.78
N VAL A 364 14.68 -12.11 1.79
CA VAL A 364 14.63 -12.54 3.19
C VAL A 364 13.19 -12.94 3.50
N HIS A 365 12.99 -14.23 3.71
CA HIS A 365 11.67 -14.79 3.95
C HIS A 365 11.41 -14.95 5.45
N LEU A 366 10.28 -14.41 5.93
CA LEU A 366 9.77 -14.56 7.28
C LEU A 366 8.36 -15.13 7.22
N THR A 367 8.15 -16.26 7.88
CA THR A 367 6.82 -16.88 8.02
C THR A 367 6.25 -16.55 9.39
N LEU A 368 5.01 -16.04 9.42
CA LEU A 368 4.25 -15.82 10.64
C LEU A 368 3.22 -16.94 10.80
N GLU A 369 3.21 -17.50 11.99
CA GLU A 369 2.22 -18.49 12.41
C GLU A 369 1.23 -17.86 13.40
N VAL A 370 0.13 -18.58 13.67
CA VAL A 370 -0.82 -18.18 14.70
C VAL A 370 -0.09 -18.10 16.04
N PRO A 371 -0.21 -16.98 16.77
CA PRO A 371 0.50 -16.82 18.05
C PRO A 371 0.17 -17.92 19.02
N ASP A 372 1.13 -18.28 19.87
CA ASP A 372 0.93 -19.25 20.96
C ASP A 372 -0.10 -18.76 21.99
N LEU A 373 -0.47 -19.64 22.93
CA LEU A 373 -1.47 -19.35 23.96
C LEU A 373 -1.11 -18.13 24.79
N GLY A 374 0.17 -18.00 25.19
CA GLY A 374 0.63 -16.89 26.03
C GLY A 374 0.52 -15.55 25.31
N VAL A 375 0.97 -15.48 24.06
CA VAL A 375 0.87 -14.28 23.25
C VAL A 375 -0.59 -13.91 22.98
N ARG A 376 -1.47 -14.87 22.69
CA ARG A 376 -2.90 -14.59 22.51
C ARG A 376 -3.56 -14.06 23.78
N THR A 377 -3.18 -14.60 24.95
CA THR A 377 -3.67 -14.11 26.25
C THR A 377 -3.29 -12.65 26.45
N ILE A 378 -2.02 -12.30 26.19
CA ILE A 378 -1.55 -10.91 26.27
C ILE A 378 -2.29 -10.00 25.29
N LEU A 379 -2.53 -10.45 24.06
CA LEU A 379 -3.28 -9.68 23.05
C LEU A 379 -4.70 -9.40 23.51
N TRP A 380 -5.41 -10.38 24.11
CA TRP A 380 -6.73 -10.18 24.68
C TRP A 380 -6.73 -9.14 25.80
N GLN A 381 -5.77 -9.23 26.74
CA GLN A 381 -5.60 -8.29 27.85
C GLN A 381 -5.31 -6.86 27.38
N GLN A 382 -4.42 -6.72 26.38
CA GLN A 382 -4.06 -5.41 25.83
C GLN A 382 -5.22 -4.75 25.10
N THR A 383 -5.99 -5.56 24.34
CA THR A 383 -7.10 -5.06 23.55
C THR A 383 -8.33 -4.76 24.42
N MET A 384 -8.55 -5.58 25.45
CA MET A 384 -9.69 -5.49 26.36
C MET A 384 -9.22 -5.40 27.82
N ARG A 385 -8.90 -4.21 28.26
CA ARG A 385 -8.40 -3.95 29.65
C ARG A 385 -9.35 -4.35 30.76
N ALA A 386 -10.62 -4.56 30.45
CA ALA A 386 -11.65 -4.98 31.42
C ALA A 386 -11.69 -6.49 31.64
N LEU A 387 -10.95 -7.30 30.86
CA LEU A 387 -10.91 -8.76 31.04
C LEU A 387 -10.03 -9.14 32.24
N THR A 388 -10.50 -10.14 32.98
CA THR A 388 -9.65 -10.80 33.96
C THR A 388 -8.60 -11.69 33.28
N ASP A 389 -7.51 -11.98 33.95
CA ASP A 389 -6.46 -12.87 33.43
C ASP A 389 -7.03 -14.27 33.08
N ALA A 390 -7.98 -14.76 33.89
CA ALA A 390 -8.66 -16.04 33.67
C ALA A 390 -9.53 -16.02 32.41
N ASP A 391 -10.29 -14.94 32.20
CA ASP A 391 -11.15 -14.81 31.01
C ASP A 391 -10.31 -14.68 29.74
N ALA A 392 -9.24 -13.88 29.76
CA ALA A 392 -8.31 -13.73 28.66
C ALA A 392 -7.63 -15.05 28.29
N ALA A 393 -7.16 -15.82 29.29
CA ALA A 393 -6.57 -17.14 29.09
C ALA A 393 -7.63 -18.15 28.58
N GLY A 394 -8.86 -18.06 29.08
CA GLY A 394 -9.99 -18.86 28.62
C GLY A 394 -10.32 -18.63 27.14
N LEU A 395 -10.42 -17.35 26.71
CA LEU A 395 -10.62 -16.97 25.30
C LEU A 395 -9.47 -17.41 24.41
N ALA A 396 -8.23 -17.17 24.86
CA ALA A 396 -7.03 -17.59 24.13
C ALA A 396 -6.94 -19.12 23.99
N GLY A 397 -7.39 -19.88 25.00
CA GLY A 397 -7.46 -21.34 24.95
C GLY A 397 -8.54 -21.87 24.03
N ARG A 398 -9.70 -21.20 23.99
CA ARG A 398 -10.82 -21.59 23.09
C ARG A 398 -10.54 -21.29 21.63
N PHE A 399 -9.92 -20.14 21.35
CA PHE A 399 -9.73 -19.67 19.98
C PHE A 399 -8.24 -19.53 19.63
N ALA A 400 -7.77 -20.39 18.72
CA ALA A 400 -6.43 -20.29 18.14
C ALA A 400 -6.46 -19.35 16.92
N ILE A 401 -6.75 -18.05 17.14
CA ILE A 401 -6.99 -17.05 16.09
C ILE A 401 -5.81 -16.08 15.93
N PRO A 402 -5.63 -15.52 14.72
CA PRO A 402 -4.68 -14.43 14.48
C PRO A 402 -4.96 -13.19 15.32
N GLY A 403 -3.92 -12.45 15.70
CA GLY A 403 -4.04 -11.24 16.52
C GLY A 403 -5.00 -10.18 15.93
N GLY A 404 -5.01 -10.00 14.63
CA GLY A 404 -5.94 -9.08 13.96
C GLY A 404 -7.42 -9.49 14.10
N VAL A 405 -7.71 -10.79 14.27
CA VAL A 405 -9.07 -11.26 14.55
C VAL A 405 -9.45 -10.96 16.00
N ILE A 406 -8.49 -11.11 16.94
CA ILE A 406 -8.68 -10.74 18.36
C ILE A 406 -9.07 -9.25 18.45
N VAL A 407 -8.29 -8.38 17.81
CA VAL A 407 -8.54 -6.94 17.82
C VAL A 407 -9.90 -6.59 17.19
N ALA A 408 -10.22 -7.20 16.03
CA ALA A 408 -11.49 -6.96 15.34
C ALA A 408 -12.70 -7.43 16.18
N ALA A 409 -12.60 -8.60 16.81
CA ALA A 409 -13.64 -9.14 17.67
C ALA A 409 -13.87 -8.27 18.93
N ALA A 410 -12.79 -7.81 19.56
CA ALA A 410 -12.85 -6.94 20.72
C ALA A 410 -13.54 -5.61 20.38
N HIS A 411 -13.12 -4.95 19.31
CA HIS A 411 -13.77 -3.70 18.84
C HIS A 411 -15.24 -3.91 18.46
N ALA A 412 -15.57 -5.06 17.82
CA ALA A 412 -16.96 -5.37 17.48
C ALA A 412 -17.83 -5.58 18.73
N ALA A 413 -17.29 -6.26 19.75
CA ALA A 413 -17.99 -6.46 21.02
C ALA A 413 -18.22 -5.14 21.77
N GLU A 414 -17.25 -4.22 21.76
CA GLU A 414 -17.38 -2.89 22.34
C GLU A 414 -18.41 -2.02 21.58
N ALA A 415 -18.29 -1.98 20.24
CA ALA A 415 -19.17 -1.17 19.39
C ALA A 415 -20.63 -1.65 19.37
N GLY A 416 -20.86 -2.95 19.59
CA GLY A 416 -22.20 -3.54 19.63
C GLY A 416 -23.00 -3.27 20.89
N ARG A 417 -22.45 -2.55 21.88
CA ARG A 417 -23.09 -2.32 23.19
C ARG A 417 -23.46 -0.86 23.40
N LEU A 418 -24.52 -0.68 24.20
CA LEU A 418 -24.87 0.66 24.69
C LEU A 418 -23.88 1.09 25.78
N PRO A 419 -23.51 2.38 25.87
CA PRO A 419 -22.58 2.88 26.89
C PRO A 419 -22.98 2.57 28.36
N THR A 420 -24.26 2.28 28.58
CA THR A 420 -24.85 1.98 29.91
C THR A 420 -24.69 0.51 30.33
N THR A 421 -24.23 -0.39 29.48
CA THR A 421 -24.27 -1.86 29.73
C THR A 421 -22.97 -2.44 30.32
N GLY A 422 -21.99 -1.59 30.68
CA GLY A 422 -20.71 -2.04 31.25
C GLY A 422 -19.76 -2.66 30.20
N ALA A 423 -18.65 -3.27 30.66
CA ALA A 423 -17.68 -3.93 29.77
C ALA A 423 -18.26 -5.21 29.14
N PRO A 424 -17.80 -5.59 27.93
CA PRO A 424 -18.19 -6.85 27.29
C PRO A 424 -17.81 -8.06 28.17
N THR A 425 -18.73 -9.02 28.23
CA THR A 425 -18.51 -10.30 28.92
C THR A 425 -17.74 -11.27 28.00
N SER A 426 -17.18 -12.35 28.58
CA SER A 426 -16.55 -13.42 27.81
C SER A 426 -17.50 -14.01 26.75
N GLY A 427 -18.80 -14.12 27.07
CA GLY A 427 -19.82 -14.57 26.10
C GLY A 427 -20.04 -13.63 24.94
N ASP A 428 -20.02 -12.31 25.18
CA ASP A 428 -20.12 -11.31 24.10
C ASP A 428 -18.90 -11.40 23.14
N LEU A 429 -17.72 -11.67 23.70
CA LEU A 429 -16.50 -11.85 22.93
C LEU A 429 -16.51 -13.16 22.14
N ASP A 430 -17.03 -14.25 22.72
CA ASP A 430 -17.25 -15.51 22.01
C ASP A 430 -18.15 -15.29 20.78
N HIS A 431 -19.27 -14.57 20.94
CA HIS A 431 -20.16 -14.20 19.85
C HIS A 431 -19.49 -13.29 18.82
N ALA A 432 -18.70 -12.33 19.26
CA ALA A 432 -17.97 -11.43 18.35
C ALA A 432 -16.92 -12.18 17.52
N VAL A 433 -16.16 -13.10 18.12
CA VAL A 433 -15.22 -13.97 17.40
C VAL A 433 -15.97 -14.82 16.37
N ALA A 434 -17.06 -15.50 16.79
CA ALA A 434 -17.88 -16.31 15.89
C ALA A 434 -18.42 -15.48 14.72
N ALA A 435 -18.87 -14.24 14.95
CA ALA A 435 -19.35 -13.35 13.90
C ALA A 435 -18.24 -12.96 12.91
N GLN A 436 -17.02 -12.66 13.40
CA GLN A 436 -15.87 -12.36 12.53
C GLN A 436 -15.49 -13.56 11.65
N LEU A 437 -15.50 -14.75 12.20
CA LEU A 437 -15.21 -15.97 11.46
C LEU A 437 -16.35 -16.30 10.48
N HIS A 438 -17.62 -16.17 10.92
CA HIS A 438 -18.78 -16.32 10.06
C HIS A 438 -18.73 -15.39 8.86
N GLN A 439 -18.42 -14.11 9.03
CA GLN A 439 -18.32 -13.14 7.93
C GLN A 439 -17.27 -13.55 6.87
N ARG A 440 -16.20 -14.23 7.28
CA ARG A 440 -15.18 -14.75 6.34
C ARG A 440 -15.66 -15.98 5.57
N ILE A 441 -16.32 -16.91 6.26
CA ILE A 441 -16.82 -18.16 5.65
C ILE A 441 -18.07 -17.92 4.82
N SER A 442 -18.97 -17.02 5.25
CA SER A 442 -20.29 -16.77 4.64
C SER A 442 -20.26 -16.25 3.20
N ARG A 443 -19.09 -15.82 2.72
CA ARG A 443 -18.92 -15.45 1.30
C ARG A 443 -18.99 -16.67 0.36
N LEU A 444 -18.66 -17.86 0.87
CA LEU A 444 -18.49 -19.09 0.09
C LEU A 444 -19.19 -20.29 0.72
N GLY A 445 -19.72 -20.13 1.94
CA GLY A 445 -20.39 -21.16 2.69
C GLY A 445 -21.65 -20.66 3.39
N LYS A 446 -22.65 -21.54 3.51
CA LYS A 446 -23.91 -21.29 4.20
C LYS A 446 -23.91 -21.98 5.56
N LYS A 447 -24.15 -21.22 6.64
CA LYS A 447 -24.35 -21.81 7.97
C LYS A 447 -25.62 -22.67 7.96
N LEU A 448 -25.50 -23.93 8.39
CA LEU A 448 -26.63 -24.81 8.54
C LEU A 448 -27.20 -24.79 9.96
N PRO A 449 -28.51 -24.79 10.12
CA PRO A 449 -29.14 -24.98 11.43
C PRO A 449 -28.89 -26.41 11.94
N THR A 450 -28.75 -26.55 13.26
CA THR A 450 -28.51 -27.85 13.92
C THR A 450 -29.66 -28.20 14.88
N PRO A 451 -30.91 -28.37 14.37
CA PRO A 451 -32.06 -28.61 15.23
C PRO A 451 -32.10 -30.05 15.77
N TYR A 452 -31.53 -30.99 15.06
CA TYR A 452 -31.67 -32.43 15.31
C TYR A 452 -30.67 -32.96 16.33
N GLU A 453 -31.11 -33.97 17.11
CA GLU A 453 -30.28 -34.77 18.00
C GLU A 453 -29.94 -36.13 17.35
N LEU A 454 -29.02 -36.90 18.00
CA LEU A 454 -28.65 -38.22 17.50
C LEU A 454 -29.85 -39.19 17.46
N ASP A 455 -30.82 -39.03 18.37
CA ASP A 455 -32.01 -39.87 18.46
C ASP A 455 -33.07 -39.57 17.39
N ASP A 456 -32.98 -38.38 16.77
CA ASP A 456 -33.81 -38.03 15.62
C ASP A 456 -33.32 -38.69 14.31
N LEU A 457 -32.10 -39.25 14.32
CA LEU A 457 -31.52 -39.92 13.16
C LEU A 457 -31.89 -41.41 13.14
N ILE A 458 -32.73 -41.79 12.21
CA ILE A 458 -33.10 -43.18 12.00
C ILE A 458 -32.02 -43.84 11.12
N THR A 459 -31.20 -44.69 11.74
CA THR A 459 -30.08 -45.37 11.07
C THR A 459 -29.82 -46.73 11.70
N ASP A 460 -29.05 -47.60 11.04
CA ASP A 460 -28.58 -48.85 11.59
C ASP A 460 -27.57 -48.63 12.74
N ASP A 461 -27.37 -49.70 13.54
CA ASP A 461 -26.50 -49.65 14.72
C ASP A 461 -25.04 -49.43 14.36
N ASP A 462 -24.56 -49.91 13.22
CA ASP A 462 -23.17 -49.73 12.76
C ASP A 462 -22.90 -48.28 12.36
N THR A 463 -23.80 -47.66 11.62
CA THR A 463 -23.71 -46.24 11.26
C THR A 463 -23.80 -45.35 12.52
N ARG A 464 -24.67 -45.71 13.48
CA ARG A 464 -24.79 -44.99 14.76
C ARG A 464 -23.50 -45.11 15.56
N ALA A 465 -22.90 -46.28 15.63
CA ALA A 465 -21.63 -46.50 16.30
C ALA A 465 -20.50 -45.70 15.65
N ALA A 466 -20.41 -45.68 14.33
CA ALA A 466 -19.44 -44.89 13.57
C ALA A 466 -19.58 -43.39 13.84
N LEU A 467 -20.80 -42.84 13.89
CA LEU A 467 -21.01 -41.41 14.24
C LEU A 467 -20.57 -41.09 15.68
N LEU A 468 -20.78 -42.00 16.62
CA LEU A 468 -20.31 -41.87 18.00
C LEU A 468 -18.77 -41.88 18.09
N GLU A 469 -18.14 -42.79 17.34
CA GLU A 469 -16.67 -42.89 17.25
C GLU A 469 -16.06 -41.61 16.66
N ILE A 470 -16.60 -41.09 15.56
CA ILE A 470 -16.17 -39.83 14.97
C ILE A 470 -16.28 -38.66 15.99
N SER A 471 -17.43 -38.62 16.71
CA SER A 471 -17.65 -37.62 17.76
C SER A 471 -16.64 -37.71 18.89
N ALA A 472 -16.31 -38.93 19.35
CA ALA A 472 -15.30 -39.16 20.39
C ALA A 472 -13.90 -38.80 19.90
N ALA A 473 -13.51 -39.22 18.70
CA ALA A 473 -12.23 -38.87 18.08
C ALA A 473 -12.05 -37.33 17.94
N ALA A 474 -13.10 -36.63 17.53
CA ALA A 474 -13.06 -35.17 17.38
C ALA A 474 -12.91 -34.43 18.73
N ARG A 475 -13.52 -34.95 19.82
CA ARG A 475 -13.37 -34.38 21.19
C ARG A 475 -11.99 -34.59 21.77
N GLU A 476 -11.50 -35.82 21.73
CA GLU A 476 -10.25 -36.20 22.40
C GLU A 476 -8.99 -35.74 21.64
N ARG A 477 -9.15 -35.33 20.40
CA ARG A 477 -8.06 -34.98 19.51
C ARG A 477 -7.13 -33.91 20.05
N ARG A 478 -7.67 -32.85 20.68
CA ARG A 478 -6.83 -31.81 21.31
C ARG A 478 -5.97 -32.39 22.41
N LYS A 479 -6.56 -33.22 23.25
CA LYS A 479 -5.87 -33.89 24.33
C LYS A 479 -4.76 -34.80 23.79
N ILE A 480 -5.05 -35.59 22.77
CA ILE A 480 -4.10 -36.46 22.09
C ILE A 480 -2.94 -35.65 21.52
N ARG A 481 -3.19 -34.54 20.85
CA ARG A 481 -2.16 -33.70 20.26
C ARG A 481 -1.28 -33.01 21.33
N ASP A 482 -1.91 -32.45 22.35
CA ASP A 482 -1.23 -31.60 23.33
C ASP A 482 -0.49 -32.45 24.40
N GLU A 483 -1.06 -33.59 24.82
CA GLU A 483 -0.44 -34.50 25.78
C GLU A 483 0.60 -35.42 25.15
N PHE A 484 0.32 -36.01 24.00
CA PHE A 484 1.22 -36.97 23.35
C PHE A 484 2.18 -36.33 22.32
N LYS A 485 2.12 -35.01 22.12
CA LYS A 485 2.98 -34.24 21.18
C LYS A 485 3.07 -34.88 19.79
N LEU A 486 2.03 -35.53 19.35
CA LEU A 486 1.95 -36.16 18.02
C LEU A 486 1.85 -35.03 16.97
N ARG A 487 3.00 -34.60 16.47
CA ARG A 487 3.08 -33.69 15.30
C ARG A 487 2.59 -34.48 14.09
N GLY A 488 1.40 -34.18 13.60
CA GLY A 488 0.86 -34.82 12.40
C GLY A 488 -0.51 -35.49 12.56
N ALA A 489 -1.17 -35.39 13.71
CA ALA A 489 -2.61 -35.70 13.79
C ALA A 489 -3.36 -34.63 13.00
N ALA A 490 -3.44 -34.83 11.68
CA ALA A 490 -4.23 -34.03 10.76
C ALA A 490 -5.71 -34.03 11.17
N GLY A 491 -6.54 -33.18 10.59
CA GLY A 491 -7.98 -33.15 10.81
C GLY A 491 -8.66 -34.49 10.67
N ILE A 492 -9.91 -34.49 11.00
CA ILE A 492 -10.78 -35.65 10.74
C ILE A 492 -11.55 -35.33 9.46
N SER A 493 -11.31 -36.11 8.41
CA SER A 493 -12.07 -36.06 7.19
C SER A 493 -12.97 -37.27 7.11
N VAL A 494 -14.28 -37.06 6.96
CA VAL A 494 -15.28 -38.12 6.93
C VAL A 494 -16.01 -38.08 5.60
N LEU A 495 -16.17 -39.22 4.96
CA LEU A 495 -16.96 -39.39 3.75
C LEU A 495 -18.31 -40.07 4.06
N PHE A 496 -19.41 -39.34 3.80
CA PHE A 496 -20.75 -39.92 3.83
C PHE A 496 -21.20 -40.28 2.42
N SER A 497 -21.36 -41.54 2.14
CA SER A 497 -21.81 -42.06 0.87
C SER A 497 -23.21 -42.70 0.98
N GLY A 498 -24.03 -42.58 -0.07
CA GLY A 498 -25.37 -43.16 -0.12
C GLY A 498 -26.31 -42.42 -1.06
N HIS A 499 -27.51 -42.99 -1.29
CA HIS A 499 -28.48 -42.38 -2.17
C HIS A 499 -28.95 -41.00 -1.73
N PRO A 500 -29.44 -40.14 -2.65
CA PRO A 500 -30.08 -38.88 -2.27
C PRO A 500 -31.19 -39.09 -1.24
N GLY A 501 -31.30 -38.19 -0.24
CA GLY A 501 -32.39 -38.25 0.77
C GLY A 501 -32.16 -39.16 1.98
N VAL A 502 -31.06 -39.94 2.04
CA VAL A 502 -30.79 -40.86 3.18
C VAL A 502 -30.29 -40.18 4.45
N GLY A 503 -30.24 -38.85 4.51
CA GLY A 503 -29.87 -38.11 5.72
C GLY A 503 -28.39 -37.76 5.87
N LYS A 504 -27.55 -37.86 4.82
CA LYS A 504 -26.11 -37.54 4.89
C LYS A 504 -25.79 -36.17 5.50
N SER A 505 -26.43 -35.11 4.98
CA SER A 505 -26.22 -33.73 5.51
C SER A 505 -26.82 -33.57 6.91
N MET A 506 -27.93 -34.26 7.22
CA MET A 506 -28.53 -34.32 8.55
C MET A 506 -27.55 -34.93 9.57
N SER A 507 -26.90 -36.04 9.22
CA SER A 507 -25.86 -36.66 10.07
C SER A 507 -24.72 -35.71 10.38
N GLY A 508 -24.32 -34.85 9.41
CA GLY A 508 -23.34 -33.79 9.61
C GLY A 508 -23.82 -32.76 10.64
N THR A 509 -25.08 -32.33 10.56
CA THR A 509 -25.63 -31.34 11.53
C THR A 509 -25.75 -31.93 12.94
N VAL A 510 -26.11 -33.21 13.07
CA VAL A 510 -26.15 -33.94 14.35
C VAL A 510 -24.78 -34.06 14.98
N LEU A 511 -23.75 -34.39 14.17
CA LEU A 511 -22.34 -34.41 14.66
C LEU A 511 -21.88 -33.03 15.14
N ALA A 512 -22.16 -32.01 14.38
CA ALA A 512 -21.78 -30.64 14.75
C ALA A 512 -22.43 -30.21 16.07
N LYS A 513 -23.73 -30.45 16.23
CA LYS A 513 -24.48 -30.16 17.47
C LYS A 513 -23.91 -30.92 18.66
N ARG A 514 -23.63 -32.22 18.50
CA ARG A 514 -23.05 -33.07 19.55
C ARG A 514 -21.65 -32.58 19.99
N LEU A 515 -20.89 -32.00 19.08
CA LEU A 515 -19.59 -31.43 19.34
C LEU A 515 -19.65 -29.98 19.89
N GLY A 516 -20.83 -29.34 19.85
CA GLY A 516 -20.99 -27.94 20.18
C GLY A 516 -20.34 -27.01 19.15
N LEU A 517 -20.23 -27.44 17.89
CA LEU A 517 -19.60 -26.70 16.79
C LEU A 517 -20.63 -26.16 15.81
N GLU A 518 -20.31 -25.05 15.18
CA GLU A 518 -21.07 -24.57 14.01
C GLU A 518 -20.70 -25.38 12.77
N ILE A 519 -21.66 -25.58 11.87
CA ILE A 519 -21.46 -26.29 10.59
C ILE A 519 -21.74 -25.36 9.43
N TYR A 520 -20.84 -25.35 8.46
CA TYR A 520 -20.95 -24.57 7.22
C TYR A 520 -20.94 -25.50 6.01
N GLU A 521 -21.98 -25.38 5.21
CA GLU A 521 -22.08 -26.04 3.90
C GLU A 521 -21.34 -25.20 2.88
N ILE A 522 -20.35 -25.79 2.25
CA ILE A 522 -19.54 -25.15 1.20
C ILE A 522 -20.05 -25.63 -0.15
N ASP A 523 -20.55 -24.72 -0.95
CA ASP A 523 -20.99 -24.98 -2.31
C ASP A 523 -19.77 -24.97 -3.25
N LEU A 524 -19.37 -26.18 -3.62
CA LEU A 524 -18.20 -26.36 -4.50
C LEU A 524 -18.41 -25.72 -5.88
N SER A 525 -19.65 -25.59 -6.35
CA SER A 525 -19.94 -24.94 -7.64
C SER A 525 -19.68 -23.42 -7.62
N GLN A 526 -19.83 -22.78 -6.45
CA GLN A 526 -19.51 -21.37 -6.26
C GLN A 526 -18.02 -21.13 -5.95
N VAL A 527 -17.36 -22.16 -5.42
CA VAL A 527 -15.93 -22.12 -5.12
C VAL A 527 -15.11 -22.28 -6.40
N VAL A 528 -15.56 -23.15 -7.31
CA VAL A 528 -14.94 -23.35 -8.62
C VAL A 528 -15.29 -22.17 -9.53
N SER A 529 -14.36 -21.25 -9.68
CA SER A 529 -14.51 -20.06 -10.52
C SER A 529 -14.07 -20.34 -11.95
N LYS A 530 -14.67 -19.64 -12.93
CA LYS A 530 -14.17 -19.60 -14.31
C LYS A 530 -12.78 -18.97 -14.44
N TRP A 531 -12.32 -18.29 -13.40
CA TRP A 531 -11.04 -17.60 -13.39
C TRP A 531 -9.97 -18.41 -12.68
N LEU A 532 -8.91 -18.67 -13.38
CA LEU A 532 -7.75 -19.44 -12.91
C LEU A 532 -7.18 -18.83 -11.60
N GLY A 533 -7.09 -19.67 -10.54
CA GLY A 533 -6.51 -19.26 -9.23
C GLY A 533 -7.49 -18.64 -8.23
N GLU A 534 -8.71 -18.24 -8.64
CA GLU A 534 -9.74 -17.80 -7.67
C GLU A 534 -10.26 -18.96 -6.82
N THR A 535 -10.35 -20.15 -7.41
CA THR A 535 -10.73 -21.38 -6.69
C THR A 535 -9.79 -21.68 -5.54
N GLU A 536 -8.48 -21.67 -5.78
CA GLU A 536 -7.47 -21.91 -4.74
C GLU A 536 -7.54 -20.86 -3.64
N LYS A 537 -7.76 -19.59 -4.01
CA LYS A 537 -7.93 -18.48 -3.06
C LYS A 537 -9.18 -18.68 -2.21
N ASN A 538 -10.32 -18.95 -2.84
CA ASN A 538 -11.59 -19.12 -2.17
C ASN A 538 -11.52 -20.30 -1.19
N LEU A 539 -10.93 -21.41 -1.59
CA LEU A 539 -10.68 -22.56 -0.71
C LEU A 539 -9.76 -22.20 0.45
N SER A 540 -8.64 -21.53 0.18
CA SER A 540 -7.74 -21.09 1.24
C SER A 540 -8.45 -20.19 2.26
N ASP A 541 -9.21 -19.21 1.79
CA ASP A 541 -9.96 -18.29 2.65
C ASP A 541 -10.99 -19.02 3.54
N VAL A 542 -11.64 -20.07 3.02
CA VAL A 542 -12.58 -20.91 3.80
C VAL A 542 -11.84 -21.70 4.87
N PHE A 543 -10.79 -22.44 4.50
CA PHE A 543 -10.04 -23.26 5.46
C PHE A 543 -9.35 -22.40 6.52
N ASP A 544 -8.76 -21.28 6.12
CA ASP A 544 -8.07 -20.34 7.03
C ASP A 544 -9.04 -19.68 8.02
N ALA A 545 -10.30 -19.49 7.63
CA ALA A 545 -11.34 -18.99 8.52
C ALA A 545 -11.94 -20.09 9.42
N ALA A 546 -12.05 -21.30 8.91
CA ALA A 546 -12.64 -22.44 9.61
C ALA A 546 -11.72 -23.03 10.69
N GLU A 547 -10.40 -23.05 10.43
CA GLU A 547 -9.42 -23.69 11.30
C GLU A 547 -9.37 -23.09 12.72
N PRO A 548 -9.33 -21.73 12.89
CA PRO A 548 -9.35 -21.13 14.22
C PRO A 548 -10.72 -21.17 14.89
N GLY A 549 -11.81 -21.24 14.11
CA GLY A 549 -13.18 -21.13 14.58
C GLY A 549 -13.78 -22.40 15.15
N HIS A 550 -13.05 -23.52 15.08
CA HIS A 550 -13.59 -24.84 15.46
C HIS A 550 -14.95 -25.12 14.84
N VAL A 551 -15.06 -24.91 13.53
CA VAL A 551 -16.28 -25.18 12.77
C VAL A 551 -16.15 -26.50 12.00
N VAL A 552 -17.28 -27.05 11.66
CA VAL A 552 -17.37 -28.21 10.76
C VAL A 552 -17.59 -27.71 9.34
N LEU A 553 -16.76 -28.15 8.41
CA LEU A 553 -16.95 -27.90 6.99
C LEU A 553 -17.67 -29.08 6.34
N LEU A 554 -18.81 -28.81 5.71
CA LEU A 554 -19.58 -29.79 4.94
C LEU A 554 -19.46 -29.47 3.45
N PHE A 555 -18.85 -30.36 2.70
CA PHE A 555 -18.76 -30.29 1.25
C PHE A 555 -19.78 -31.24 0.63
N ASN A 556 -20.84 -30.68 0.05
CA ASN A 556 -21.84 -31.48 -0.65
C ASN A 556 -21.41 -31.79 -2.08
N GLU A 557 -21.86 -32.95 -2.60
CA GLU A 557 -21.60 -33.40 -3.98
C GLU A 557 -20.10 -33.46 -4.31
N ALA A 558 -19.31 -34.03 -3.42
CA ALA A 558 -17.85 -34.15 -3.58
C ALA A 558 -17.44 -34.95 -4.83
N ASP A 559 -18.36 -35.79 -5.37
CA ASP A 559 -18.19 -36.48 -6.63
C ASP A 559 -17.96 -35.55 -7.83
N SER A 560 -18.45 -34.32 -7.78
CA SER A 560 -18.20 -33.31 -8.81
C SER A 560 -16.72 -32.93 -8.93
N LEU A 561 -15.97 -32.99 -7.82
CA LEU A 561 -14.52 -32.67 -7.77
C LEU A 561 -13.65 -33.95 -7.80
N PHE A 562 -14.10 -35.03 -7.19
CA PHE A 562 -13.31 -36.25 -7.02
C PHE A 562 -13.70 -37.35 -8.04
N GLY A 563 -14.44 -37.00 -9.11
CA GLY A 563 -14.74 -37.91 -10.22
C GLY A 563 -13.48 -38.51 -10.81
N LYS A 564 -13.56 -39.75 -11.32
CA LYS A 564 -12.42 -40.48 -11.89
C LYS A 564 -11.58 -39.59 -12.77
N ARG A 565 -10.27 -39.48 -12.43
CA ARG A 565 -9.27 -38.80 -13.25
C ARG A 565 -9.38 -39.29 -14.69
N THR A 566 -9.73 -38.41 -15.62
CA THR A 566 -9.67 -38.73 -17.02
C THR A 566 -8.21 -38.96 -17.39
N SER A 567 -7.82 -40.21 -17.61
CA SER A 567 -6.47 -40.62 -18.02
C SER A 567 -6.06 -40.01 -19.37
N ASP A 568 -7.02 -39.54 -20.15
CA ASP A 568 -6.85 -38.83 -21.40
C ASP A 568 -7.09 -37.34 -21.21
N VAL A 569 -6.00 -36.59 -20.88
CA VAL A 569 -6.02 -35.12 -20.82
C VAL A 569 -6.10 -34.59 -22.26
N LYS A 570 -7.30 -34.30 -22.75
CA LYS A 570 -7.56 -33.81 -24.12
C LYS A 570 -7.67 -32.28 -24.22
N SER A 571 -7.81 -31.60 -23.09
CA SER A 571 -7.95 -30.16 -23.09
C SER A 571 -7.15 -29.50 -21.95
N SER A 572 -6.85 -28.20 -22.09
CA SER A 572 -6.26 -27.39 -21.00
C SER A 572 -7.17 -27.36 -19.76
N ASN A 573 -8.49 -27.40 -19.93
CA ASN A 573 -9.47 -27.42 -18.83
C ASN A 573 -9.34 -28.69 -17.94
N ASP A 574 -9.00 -29.83 -18.50
CA ASP A 574 -8.83 -31.09 -17.74
C ASP A 574 -7.60 -31.04 -16.83
N ARG A 575 -6.54 -30.35 -17.25
CA ARG A 575 -5.35 -30.13 -16.42
C ARG A 575 -5.65 -29.24 -15.22
N TYR A 576 -6.50 -28.24 -15.40
CA TYR A 576 -6.84 -27.29 -14.34
C TYR A 576 -7.76 -27.92 -13.29
N ALA A 577 -8.76 -28.68 -13.69
CA ALA A 577 -9.64 -29.43 -12.78
C ALA A 577 -8.83 -30.39 -11.88
N ASN A 578 -7.80 -31.04 -12.42
CA ASN A 578 -6.92 -31.92 -11.64
C ASN A 578 -6.04 -31.13 -10.63
N LEU A 579 -5.61 -29.90 -10.96
CA LEU A 579 -4.84 -29.05 -10.04
C LEU A 579 -5.70 -28.57 -8.87
N GLU A 580 -6.93 -28.16 -9.12
CA GLU A 580 -7.89 -27.72 -8.10
C GLU A 580 -8.26 -28.84 -7.14
N THR A 581 -8.49 -30.04 -7.66
CA THR A 581 -8.71 -31.23 -6.85
C THR A 581 -7.52 -31.57 -5.96
N ASN A 582 -6.32 -31.56 -6.51
CA ASN A 582 -5.10 -31.80 -5.74
C ASN A 582 -4.89 -30.75 -4.64
N TYR A 583 -5.19 -29.48 -4.92
CA TYR A 583 -5.11 -28.42 -3.92
C TYR A 583 -6.12 -28.63 -2.79
N LEU A 584 -7.37 -28.99 -3.10
CA LEU A 584 -8.39 -29.30 -2.09
C LEU A 584 -7.97 -30.49 -1.22
N LEU A 585 -7.46 -31.57 -1.82
CA LEU A 585 -6.97 -32.74 -1.08
C LEU A 585 -5.83 -32.35 -0.13
N GLN A 586 -4.86 -31.58 -0.62
CA GLN A 586 -3.75 -31.10 0.21
C GLN A 586 -4.24 -30.24 1.39
N ARG A 587 -5.24 -29.38 1.17
CA ARG A 587 -5.82 -28.55 2.23
C ARG A 587 -6.63 -29.39 3.23
N LEU A 588 -7.39 -30.40 2.76
CA LEU A 588 -8.09 -31.35 3.63
C LEU A 588 -7.13 -32.12 4.55
N GLU A 589 -6.01 -32.59 4.01
CA GLU A 589 -4.97 -33.29 4.78
C GLU A 589 -4.35 -32.40 5.89
N ARG A 590 -4.19 -31.11 5.60
CA ARG A 590 -3.58 -30.15 6.54
C ARG A 590 -4.56 -29.47 7.47
N PHE A 591 -5.86 -29.52 7.15
CA PHE A 591 -6.89 -28.84 7.93
C PHE A 591 -7.06 -29.49 9.29
N ASN A 592 -6.90 -28.70 10.34
CA ASN A 592 -6.98 -29.17 11.73
C ASN A 592 -8.42 -29.25 12.29
N GLY A 593 -9.46 -29.17 11.50
CA GLY A 593 -10.87 -29.26 11.88
C GLY A 593 -11.53 -30.60 11.55
N LEU A 594 -12.85 -30.62 11.61
CA LEU A 594 -13.69 -31.70 11.12
C LEU A 594 -14.24 -31.33 9.73
N THR A 595 -13.95 -32.16 8.75
CA THR A 595 -14.48 -32.02 7.39
C THR A 595 -15.39 -33.19 7.07
N ILE A 596 -16.55 -32.88 6.52
CA ILE A 596 -17.51 -33.89 6.08
C ILE A 596 -17.71 -33.72 4.56
N LEU A 597 -17.46 -34.79 3.83
CA LEU A 597 -17.69 -34.88 2.39
C LEU A 597 -18.92 -35.72 2.16
N THR A 598 -19.84 -35.32 1.30
CA THR A 598 -20.99 -36.16 0.92
C THR A 598 -20.93 -36.53 -0.56
N THR A 599 -21.32 -37.74 -0.90
CA THR A 599 -21.43 -38.18 -2.29
C THR A 599 -22.67 -39.03 -2.49
N ASN A 600 -23.21 -38.98 -3.69
CA ASN A 600 -24.30 -39.85 -4.15
C ASN A 600 -23.80 -41.08 -4.92
N LEU A 601 -22.52 -41.10 -5.29
CA LEU A 601 -21.90 -42.09 -6.18
C LEU A 601 -20.70 -42.75 -5.48
N THR A 602 -20.93 -43.92 -4.86
CA THR A 602 -19.88 -44.67 -4.15
C THR A 602 -18.76 -45.20 -5.05
N GLY A 603 -18.98 -45.32 -6.35
CA GLY A 603 -17.99 -45.83 -7.32
C GLY A 603 -17.30 -44.76 -8.18
N ALA A 604 -17.61 -43.47 -7.97
CA ALA A 604 -17.08 -42.38 -8.80
C ALA A 604 -15.86 -41.67 -8.17
N ILE A 605 -15.59 -41.93 -6.89
CA ILE A 605 -14.47 -41.33 -6.16
C ILE A 605 -13.24 -42.21 -6.38
N ASP A 606 -12.13 -41.57 -6.79
CA ASP A 606 -10.82 -42.22 -6.89
C ASP A 606 -10.32 -42.53 -5.46
N GLN A 607 -9.99 -43.80 -5.18
CA GLN A 607 -9.56 -44.28 -3.84
C GLN A 607 -8.12 -43.93 -3.55
#